data_f8e6dbfd99a93a0fae1f02c05134278e
#
_entry.id   f8e6dbfd99a93a0fae1f02c05134278e
#
_cell.length_a   1.000
_cell.length_b   1.000
_cell.length_c   1.000
_cell.angle_alpha   90.00
_cell.angle_beta   90.00
_cell.angle_gamma   90.00
#
_symmetry.space_group_name_H-M   'P 1'
#
loop_
_entity.id
_entity.type
_entity.pdbx_description
1 polymer ?
#
loop_
_entity_poly.entity_id
_entity_poly.type
_entity_poly.pdbx_seq_one_letter_code
_entity_poly.pdbx_strand_id
1 'polypeptide(L)'
;MKQWISLLLTALLLCTPAAALGQPAEDELGIGAPSAILIERETGMVLYEKNADERLSPASVTKIMTLLLIFEQLDSGRLSADTVVTASANACAMGGSQIWLKEGEQMSAGEMIK
;
A
#
# COMPACT_ATOMS: atom_id res chain seq x y z
N MET A 1 -46.93 -39.89 0.71
CA MET A 1 -45.54 -40.30 1.02
C MET A 1 -44.50 -39.72 0.04
N LYS A 2 -44.70 -39.82 -1.29
CA LYS A 2 -43.74 -39.33 -2.28
C LYS A 2 -43.45 -37.81 -2.25
N GLN A 3 -44.42 -36.97 -1.92
CA GLN A 3 -44.26 -35.52 -1.86
C GLN A 3 -43.44 -35.06 -0.65
N TRP A 4 -43.49 -35.75 0.46
CA TRP A 4 -42.74 -35.43 1.68
C TRP A 4 -41.27 -35.78 1.55
N ILE A 5 -40.94 -36.82 0.79
CA ILE A 5 -39.55 -37.25 0.48
C ILE A 5 -38.87 -36.21 -0.43
N SER A 6 -39.62 -35.62 -1.38
CA SER A 6 -39.13 -34.57 -2.27
C SER A 6 -38.81 -33.26 -1.51
N LEU A 7 -39.61 -32.86 -0.54
CA LEU A 7 -39.41 -31.70 0.30
C LEU A 7 -38.20 -31.86 1.24
N LEU A 8 -37.98 -33.05 1.76
CA LEU A 8 -36.80 -33.38 2.58
C LEU A 8 -35.51 -33.37 1.77
N LEU A 9 -35.55 -33.82 0.52
CA LEU A 9 -34.37 -33.83 -0.35
C LEU A 9 -33.96 -32.41 -0.79
N THR A 10 -34.94 -31.50 -1.03
CA THR A 10 -34.67 -30.10 -1.36
C THR A 10 -34.14 -29.31 -0.15
N ALA A 11 -34.58 -29.58 1.05
CA ALA A 11 -34.09 -28.95 2.26
C ALA A 11 -32.64 -29.34 2.58
N LEU A 12 -32.25 -30.56 2.24
CA LEU A 12 -30.87 -31.06 2.46
C LEU A 12 -29.86 -30.45 1.49
N LEU A 13 -30.30 -30.01 0.29
CA LEU A 13 -29.44 -29.38 -0.71
C LEU A 13 -29.18 -27.89 -0.43
N LEU A 14 -29.96 -27.25 0.43
CA LEU A 14 -29.83 -25.85 0.83
C LEU A 14 -28.92 -25.65 2.05
N CYS A 15 -28.48 -26.73 2.68
CA CYS A 15 -27.60 -26.70 3.86
C CYS A 15 -26.15 -27.02 3.48
N THR A 16 -25.63 -26.41 2.40
CA THR A 16 -24.20 -26.37 2.20
C THR A 16 -23.63 -25.34 3.16
N PRO A 17 -22.74 -25.73 4.10
CA PRO A 17 -22.10 -24.73 4.95
C PRO A 17 -21.29 -23.81 4.03
N ALA A 18 -21.61 -22.51 4.09
CA ALA A 18 -20.79 -21.44 3.51
C ALA A 18 -19.49 -21.27 4.32
N ALA A 19 -18.78 -22.36 4.56
CA ALA A 19 -17.53 -22.41 5.31
C ALA A 19 -16.34 -22.65 4.36
N ALA A 20 -16.31 -21.93 3.25
CA ALA A 20 -15.14 -21.87 2.38
C ALA A 20 -14.73 -20.41 2.14
N LEU A 21 -14.87 -19.54 3.15
CA LEU A 21 -14.26 -18.24 3.13
C LEU A 21 -13.03 -18.31 4.03
N GLY A 22 -11.87 -18.56 3.36
CA GLY A 22 -10.59 -18.09 3.82
C GLY A 22 -10.12 -18.63 5.16
N GLN A 23 -9.64 -19.87 5.21
CA GLN A 23 -8.51 -20.10 6.11
C GLN A 23 -7.40 -19.16 5.66
N PRO A 24 -6.81 -18.36 6.58
CA PRO A 24 -5.60 -17.65 6.22
C PRO A 24 -4.62 -18.69 5.68
N ALA A 25 -4.15 -18.50 4.45
CA ALA A 25 -3.13 -19.37 3.89
C ALA A 25 -1.99 -19.38 4.92
N GLU A 26 -1.60 -20.58 5.39
CA GLU A 26 -0.38 -20.73 6.18
C GLU A 26 0.69 -19.95 5.43
N ASP A 27 1.57 -19.24 6.14
CA ASP A 27 2.65 -18.43 5.54
C ASP A 27 3.63 -19.36 4.80
N GLU A 28 3.16 -19.89 3.66
CA GLU A 28 3.90 -20.85 2.85
C GLU A 28 5.25 -20.31 2.37
N LEU A 29 5.38 -18.97 2.33
CA LEU A 29 6.61 -18.30 1.91
C LEU A 29 7.55 -18.02 3.06
N GLY A 30 7.14 -18.20 4.32
CA GLY A 30 7.96 -17.96 5.51
C GLY A 30 8.48 -16.54 5.61
N ILE A 31 7.70 -15.55 5.14
CA ILE A 31 8.11 -14.15 5.14
C ILE A 31 8.17 -13.63 6.58
N GLY A 32 9.36 -13.18 7.00
CA GLY A 32 9.60 -12.65 8.35
C GLY A 32 8.97 -11.28 8.62
N ALA A 33 8.46 -10.56 7.61
CA ALA A 33 7.77 -9.30 7.79
C ALA A 33 6.41 -9.51 8.49
N PRO A 34 5.96 -8.56 9.35
CA PRO A 34 4.65 -8.64 10.01
C PRO A 34 3.48 -8.54 9.02
N SER A 35 3.67 -7.86 7.90
CA SER A 35 2.69 -7.72 6.82
C SER A 35 3.40 -7.81 5.48
N ALA A 36 2.75 -8.41 4.49
CA ALA A 36 3.26 -8.50 3.12
C ALA A 36 2.11 -8.65 2.12
N ILE A 37 2.29 -8.13 0.93
CA ILE A 37 1.41 -8.34 -0.21
C ILE A 37 2.23 -8.48 -1.48
N LEU A 38 1.86 -9.42 -2.34
CA LEU A 38 2.42 -9.59 -3.67
C LEU A 38 1.30 -9.48 -4.69
N ILE A 39 1.45 -8.55 -5.62
CA ILE A 39 0.44 -8.26 -6.64
C ILE A 39 1.05 -8.44 -8.02
N GLU A 40 0.33 -9.10 -8.92
CA GLU A 40 0.69 -9.13 -10.34
C GLU A 40 0.42 -7.74 -10.95
N ARG A 41 1.43 -7.17 -11.60
CA ARG A 41 1.45 -5.76 -12.01
C ARG A 41 0.41 -5.42 -13.08
N GLU A 42 0.16 -6.30 -14.02
CA GLU A 42 -0.68 -5.99 -15.19
C GLU A 42 -2.17 -6.11 -14.87
N THR A 43 -2.54 -7.08 -14.04
CA THR A 43 -3.93 -7.40 -13.70
C THR A 43 -4.37 -6.89 -12.34
N GLY A 44 -3.42 -6.58 -11.45
CA GLY A 44 -3.69 -6.26 -10.06
C GLY A 44 -4.09 -7.48 -9.21
N MET A 45 -3.92 -8.70 -9.73
CA MET A 45 -4.26 -9.92 -9.01
C MET A 45 -3.32 -10.11 -7.81
N VAL A 46 -3.91 -10.32 -6.63
CA VAL A 46 -3.13 -10.65 -5.42
C VAL A 46 -2.66 -12.11 -5.53
N LEU A 47 -1.35 -12.30 -5.52
CA LEU A 47 -0.69 -13.60 -5.58
C LEU A 47 -0.37 -14.17 -4.20
N TYR A 48 -0.14 -13.29 -3.23
CA TYR A 48 0.12 -13.63 -1.84
C TYR A 48 -0.24 -12.44 -0.95
N GLU A 49 -0.77 -12.73 0.22
CA GLU A 49 -1.01 -11.72 1.24
C GLU A 49 -0.80 -12.28 2.64
N LYS A 50 -0.28 -11.43 3.52
CA LYS A 50 -0.11 -11.68 4.93
C LYS A 50 -0.41 -10.40 5.68
N ASN A 51 -1.48 -10.39 6.49
CA ASN A 51 -1.93 -9.20 7.24
C ASN A 51 -1.93 -7.92 6.37
N ALA A 52 -2.36 -8.02 5.11
CA ALA A 52 -2.20 -6.95 4.11
C ALA A 52 -2.97 -5.67 4.48
N ASP A 53 -4.06 -5.80 5.23
CA ASP A 53 -4.92 -4.70 5.68
C ASP A 53 -4.53 -4.18 7.07
N GLU A 54 -3.49 -4.73 7.70
CA GLU A 54 -3.05 -4.27 9.02
C GLU A 54 -2.42 -2.88 8.92
N ARG A 55 -2.84 -1.98 9.80
CA ARG A 55 -2.30 -0.63 9.89
C ARG A 55 -0.94 -0.64 10.57
N LEU A 56 0.11 -0.62 9.78
CA LEU A 56 1.49 -0.54 10.24
C LEU A 56 2.13 0.78 9.83
N SER A 57 3.20 1.17 10.54
CA SER A 57 4.00 2.33 10.17
C SER A 57 4.83 2.01 8.92
N PRO A 58 4.63 2.71 7.79
CA PRO A 58 5.37 2.43 6.56
C PRO A 58 6.79 3.00 6.57
N ALA A 59 7.19 3.71 7.63
CA ALA A 59 8.49 4.37 7.71
C ALA A 59 8.84 5.15 6.43
N SER A 60 10.02 4.96 5.86
CA SER A 60 10.47 5.68 4.65
C SER A 60 9.66 5.34 3.38
N VAL A 61 8.86 4.27 3.37
CA VAL A 61 7.96 3.97 2.24
C VAL A 61 6.95 5.11 2.01
N THR A 62 6.64 5.91 3.03
CA THR A 62 5.85 7.14 2.91
C THR A 62 6.40 8.10 1.84
N LYS A 63 7.71 8.07 1.56
CA LYS A 63 8.33 8.92 0.52
C LYS A 63 7.82 8.62 -0.90
N ILE A 64 7.31 7.40 -1.15
CA ILE A 64 6.67 7.06 -2.43
C ILE A 64 5.45 7.97 -2.65
N MET A 65 4.62 8.18 -1.63
CA MET A 65 3.48 9.09 -1.72
C MET A 65 3.93 10.54 -1.90
N THR A 66 4.98 10.97 -1.19
CA THR A 66 5.56 12.31 -1.36
C THR A 66 6.02 12.54 -2.80
N LEU A 67 6.74 11.58 -3.37
CA LEU A 67 7.18 11.66 -4.77
C LEU A 67 6.01 11.68 -5.75
N LEU A 68 4.99 10.85 -5.53
CA LEU A 68 3.78 10.85 -6.37
C LEU A 68 3.14 12.24 -6.41
N LEU A 69 2.93 12.86 -5.25
CA LEU A 69 2.36 14.21 -5.16
C LEU A 69 3.24 15.26 -5.84
N ILE A 70 4.56 15.15 -5.75
CA ILE A 70 5.49 16.04 -6.44
C ILE A 70 5.39 15.87 -7.95
N PHE A 71 5.37 14.62 -8.46
CA PHE A 71 5.24 14.36 -9.88
C PHE A 71 3.90 14.85 -10.44
N GLU A 72 2.80 14.73 -9.71
CA GLU A 72 1.52 15.33 -10.10
C GLU A 72 1.60 16.87 -10.22
N GLN A 73 2.36 17.53 -9.35
CA GLN A 73 2.57 18.99 -9.45
C GLN A 73 3.45 19.35 -10.66
N LEU A 74 4.48 18.56 -10.96
CA LEU A 74 5.32 18.73 -12.13
C LEU A 74 4.53 18.52 -13.43
N ASP A 75 3.77 17.45 -13.52
CA ASP A 75 2.96 17.09 -14.70
C ASP A 75 1.87 18.14 -14.98
N SER A 76 1.24 18.66 -13.93
CA SER A 76 0.24 19.75 -14.06
C SER A 76 0.84 21.15 -14.33
N GLY A 77 2.17 21.29 -14.36
CA GLY A 77 2.86 22.55 -14.54
C GLY A 77 2.79 23.51 -13.33
N ARG A 78 2.27 23.07 -12.19
CA ARG A 78 2.23 23.88 -10.96
C ARG A 78 3.58 23.93 -10.24
N LEU A 79 4.46 22.99 -10.53
CA LEU A 79 5.84 22.96 -10.09
C LEU A 79 6.73 22.77 -11.33
N SER A 80 7.92 23.37 -11.33
CA SER A 80 8.98 23.12 -12.32
C SER A 80 10.15 22.41 -11.64
N ALA A 81 10.88 21.59 -12.38
CA ALA A 81 12.13 20.99 -11.90
C ALA A 81 13.16 22.05 -11.48
N ASP A 82 13.12 23.24 -12.10
CA ASP A 82 13.99 24.36 -11.78
C ASP A 82 13.49 25.23 -10.62
N THR A 83 12.30 24.92 -10.07
CA THR A 83 11.77 25.67 -8.91
C THR A 83 12.74 25.55 -7.75
N VAL A 84 13.15 26.71 -7.24
CA VAL A 84 14.07 26.79 -6.08
C VAL A 84 13.26 26.54 -4.81
N VAL A 85 13.65 25.53 -4.05
CA VAL A 85 13.09 25.17 -2.75
C VAL A 85 14.07 25.59 -1.67
N THR A 86 13.58 26.29 -0.66
CA THR A 86 14.37 26.74 0.50
C THR A 86 14.09 25.86 1.70
N ALA A 87 15.11 25.32 2.32
CA ALA A 87 14.99 24.49 3.52
C ALA A 87 14.54 25.35 4.72
N SER A 88 13.43 25.00 5.33
CA SER A 88 12.95 25.67 6.54
C SER A 88 13.62 25.12 7.79
N ALA A 89 13.65 25.90 8.88
CA ALA A 89 14.13 25.46 10.18
C ALA A 89 13.44 24.15 10.63
N ASN A 90 12.11 24.04 10.42
CA ASN A 90 11.35 22.85 10.77
C ASN A 90 11.79 21.64 9.96
N ALA A 91 12.01 21.79 8.65
CA ALA A 91 12.48 20.69 7.80
C ALA A 91 13.88 20.21 8.23
N CYS A 92 14.78 21.14 8.55
CA CYS A 92 16.13 20.81 9.01
C CYS A 92 16.18 20.14 10.38
N ALA A 93 15.17 20.38 11.23
CA ALA A 93 15.06 19.76 12.56
C ALA A 93 14.42 18.36 12.53
N MET A 94 13.83 17.94 11.41
CA MET A 94 13.20 16.63 11.26
C MET A 94 14.27 15.53 11.28
N GLY A 95 13.98 14.45 12.01
CA GLY A 95 14.81 13.26 12.01
C GLY A 95 14.62 12.36 10.78
N GLY A 96 15.35 11.25 10.74
CA GLY A 96 15.24 10.22 9.68
C GLY A 96 16.21 10.43 8.53
N SER A 97 15.90 9.87 7.35
CA SER A 97 16.74 10.02 6.15
C SER A 97 16.64 11.44 5.59
N GLN A 98 17.76 12.11 5.45
CA GLN A 98 17.85 13.53 5.07
C GLN A 98 18.98 13.73 4.05
N ILE A 99 18.90 14.85 3.32
CA ILE A 99 19.99 15.37 2.47
C ILE A 99 20.83 16.42 3.19
N TRP A 100 20.61 16.63 4.50
CA TRP A 100 21.41 17.46 5.41
C TRP A 100 21.54 18.93 4.99
N LEU A 101 20.47 19.51 4.45
CA LEU A 101 20.42 20.95 4.17
C LEU A 101 20.39 21.75 5.48
N LYS A 102 21.05 22.93 5.44
CA LYS A 102 20.95 23.92 6.52
C LYS A 102 19.73 24.81 6.32
N GLU A 103 19.29 25.42 7.40
CA GLU A 103 18.23 26.43 7.32
C GLU A 103 18.58 27.54 6.33
N GLY A 104 17.66 27.87 5.43
CA GLY A 104 17.84 28.83 4.37
C GLY A 104 18.64 28.33 3.16
N GLU A 105 19.19 27.14 3.21
CA GLU A 105 19.86 26.53 2.05
C GLU A 105 18.87 26.23 0.94
N GLN A 106 19.29 26.40 -0.30
CA GLN A 106 18.43 26.32 -1.47
C GLN A 106 18.92 25.22 -2.42
N MET A 107 17.95 24.52 -3.01
CA MET A 107 18.19 23.48 -4.02
C MET A 107 17.03 23.47 -5.01
N SER A 108 17.25 23.09 -6.25
CA SER A 108 16.14 22.92 -7.20
C SER A 108 15.28 21.71 -6.84
N ALA A 109 13.98 21.78 -7.16
CA ALA A 109 13.07 20.66 -6.95
C ALA A 109 13.55 19.39 -7.67
N GLY A 110 14.10 19.53 -8.89
CA GLY A 110 14.63 18.42 -9.66
C GLY A 110 15.85 17.74 -9.01
N GLU A 111 16.67 18.47 -8.26
CA GLU A 111 17.79 17.89 -7.52
C GLU A 111 17.35 17.25 -6.21
N MET A 112 16.30 17.79 -5.56
CA MET A 112 15.75 17.21 -4.32
C MET A 112 15.06 15.87 -4.54
N ILE A 113 14.65 15.57 -5.76
CA ILE A 113 13.93 14.32 -6.13
C ILE A 113 14.92 13.16 -6.38
N LYS A 114 16.18 13.43 -6.69
CA LYS A 114 17.21 12.41 -6.97
C LYS A 114 17.69 11.71 -5.71
#